data_6aaa00734c0723cc714df28b97c60182
#
_entry.id   6aaa00734c0723cc714df28b97c60182
#
_cell.length_a   1.000
_cell.length_b   1.000
_cell.length_c   1.000
_cell.angle_alpha   90.00
_cell.angle_beta   90.00
_cell.angle_gamma   90.00
#
_symmetry.space_group_name_H-M   'P 1'
#
loop_
_entity.id
_entity.type
_entity.pdbx_description
1 polymer ?
#
loop_
_entity_poly.entity_id
_entity_poly.type
_entity_poly.pdbx_seq_one_letter_code
_entity_poly.pdbx_strand_id
1 'polypeptide(L)'
;MSDFVYLFRIEPAAQQEAMGTPERAQQSMQKWLTWIRELEANGSLKQRGQPLERSGKVVRTKKKMVTDGPFTEAKDIVSGFMIIQANDAAHAAELAKGCPILEGEGSVEIRPVMQLDF
;
A
#
# COMPACT_ATOMS: atom_id res chain seq x y z
N MET A 1 -3.50 -10.26 18.99
CA MET A 1 -3.58 -9.40 17.78
C MET A 1 -3.13 -10.19 16.57
N SER A 2 -3.68 -9.86 15.43
CA SER A 2 -3.37 -10.54 14.17
C SER A 2 -2.66 -9.58 13.23
N ASP A 3 -1.91 -10.16 12.29
CA ASP A 3 -1.21 -9.39 11.27
C ASP A 3 -2.10 -9.18 10.06
N PHE A 4 -2.04 -7.99 9.52
CA PHE A 4 -2.74 -7.61 8.29
C PHE A 4 -1.77 -6.93 7.35
N VAL A 5 -1.87 -7.23 6.05
CA VAL A 5 -1.13 -6.48 5.07
C VAL A 5 -2.03 -5.38 4.52
N TYR A 6 -1.46 -4.19 4.40
CA TYR A 6 -2.06 -3.10 3.65
C TYR A 6 -1.41 -3.08 2.27
N LEU A 7 -2.25 -3.16 1.25
CA LEU A 7 -1.81 -2.97 -0.12
C LEU A 7 -2.37 -1.62 -0.57
N PHE A 8 -1.48 -0.68 -0.83
CA PHE A 8 -1.87 0.66 -1.26
C PHE A 8 -2.07 0.65 -2.76
N ARG A 9 -3.28 0.96 -3.21
CA ARG A 9 -3.65 0.89 -4.61
C ARG A 9 -4.03 2.27 -5.10
N ILE A 10 -3.48 2.64 -6.26
CA ILE A 10 -3.74 3.95 -6.83
C ILE A 10 -3.68 3.86 -8.35
N GLU A 11 -4.49 4.66 -9.02
CA GLU A 11 -4.38 4.81 -10.47
C GLU A 11 -3.07 5.52 -10.82
N PRO A 12 -2.27 5.01 -11.78
CA PRO A 12 -0.96 5.59 -12.09
C PRO A 12 -1.00 7.10 -12.42
N ALA A 13 -2.02 7.56 -13.12
CA ALA A 13 -2.15 8.98 -13.44
C ALA A 13 -2.36 9.82 -12.18
N ALA A 14 -3.17 9.33 -11.24
CA ALA A 14 -3.41 10.01 -9.97
C ALA A 14 -2.15 10.05 -9.10
N GLN A 15 -1.36 8.98 -9.12
CA GLN A 15 -0.09 8.95 -8.41
C GLN A 15 0.89 9.98 -8.95
N GLN A 16 0.99 10.08 -10.27
CA GLN A 16 1.87 11.04 -10.91
C GLN A 16 1.45 12.48 -10.58
N GLU A 17 0.16 12.76 -10.56
CA GLU A 17 -0.36 14.07 -10.20
C GLU A 17 -0.03 14.41 -8.74
N ALA A 18 -0.21 13.48 -7.83
CA ALA A 18 0.08 13.69 -6.40
C ALA A 18 1.56 13.98 -6.14
N MET A 19 2.44 13.42 -6.97
CA MET A 19 3.90 13.54 -6.83
C MET A 19 4.50 14.51 -7.86
N GLY A 20 3.65 15.27 -8.58
CA GLY A 20 4.03 15.98 -9.79
C GLY A 20 4.97 17.17 -9.60
N THR A 21 5.09 17.73 -8.39
CA THR A 21 6.04 18.81 -8.09
C THR A 21 6.83 18.43 -6.84
N PRO A 22 8.05 19.01 -6.67
CA PRO A 22 8.82 18.76 -5.45
C PRO A 22 8.06 19.12 -4.17
N GLU A 23 7.30 20.20 -4.19
CA GLU A 23 6.51 20.60 -3.02
C GLU A 23 5.40 19.63 -2.72
N ARG A 24 4.69 19.15 -3.73
CA ARG A 24 3.64 18.16 -3.55
C ARG A 24 4.19 16.83 -3.03
N ALA A 25 5.32 16.40 -3.59
CA ALA A 25 5.99 15.18 -3.15
C ALA A 25 6.41 15.29 -1.68
N GLN A 26 6.95 16.44 -1.28
CA GLN A 26 7.37 16.65 0.09
C GLN A 26 6.18 16.68 1.05
N GLN A 27 5.10 17.36 0.68
CA GLN A 27 3.88 17.40 1.50
C GLN A 27 3.28 16.02 1.66
N SER A 28 3.23 15.25 0.59
CA SER A 28 2.74 13.88 0.63
C SER A 28 3.59 13.02 1.57
N MET A 29 4.91 13.12 1.45
CA MET A 29 5.83 12.37 2.31
C MET A 29 5.63 12.69 3.78
N GLN A 30 5.43 13.98 4.11
CA GLN A 30 5.21 14.40 5.50
C GLN A 30 3.93 13.80 6.07
N LYS A 31 2.86 13.76 5.27
CA LYS A 31 1.59 13.16 5.69
C LYS A 31 1.73 11.66 5.96
N TRP A 32 2.44 10.96 5.07
CA TRP A 32 2.72 9.54 5.24
C TRP A 32 3.53 9.27 6.50
N LEU A 33 4.59 10.07 6.74
CA LEU A 33 5.42 9.91 7.94
C LEU A 33 4.62 10.16 9.22
N THR A 34 3.73 11.14 9.20
CA THR A 34 2.86 11.42 10.36
C THR A 34 1.97 10.22 10.66
N TRP A 35 1.32 9.67 9.65
CA TRP A 35 0.46 8.50 9.83
C TRP A 35 1.26 7.27 10.31
N ILE A 36 2.43 7.03 9.72
CA ILE A 36 3.30 5.93 10.13
C ILE A 36 3.71 6.07 11.60
N ARG A 37 4.06 7.28 12.02
CA ARG A 37 4.42 7.55 13.42
C ARG A 37 3.26 7.30 14.38
N GLU A 38 2.05 7.62 13.96
CA GLU A 38 0.85 7.32 14.76
C GLU A 38 0.68 5.81 14.93
N LEU A 39 0.87 5.04 13.86
CA LEU A 39 0.81 3.58 13.93
C LEU A 39 1.91 3.00 14.82
N GLU A 40 3.11 3.57 14.75
CA GLU A 40 4.20 3.16 15.64
C GLU A 40 3.87 3.47 17.10
N ALA A 41 3.37 4.66 17.37
CA ALA A 41 3.08 5.12 18.72
C ALA A 41 2.01 4.28 19.41
N ASN A 42 1.02 3.78 18.66
CA ASN A 42 -0.05 2.95 19.23
C ASN A 42 0.25 1.45 19.16
N GLY A 43 1.46 1.07 18.74
CA GLY A 43 1.87 -0.33 18.68
C GLY A 43 1.31 -1.13 17.54
N SER A 44 0.71 -0.47 16.55
CA SER A 44 0.05 -1.15 15.43
C SER A 44 0.98 -1.46 14.28
N LEU A 45 2.11 -0.77 14.15
CA LEU A 45 3.01 -0.98 13.01
C LEU A 45 3.93 -2.17 13.29
N LYS A 46 3.87 -3.18 12.42
CA LYS A 46 4.77 -4.33 12.49
C LYS A 46 5.93 -4.20 11.51
N GLN A 47 5.64 -3.79 10.29
CA GLN A 47 6.66 -3.61 9.26
C GLN A 47 6.25 -2.46 8.35
N ARG A 48 7.13 -1.48 8.15
CA ARG A 48 6.85 -0.33 7.30
C ARG A 48 6.60 -0.70 5.84
N GLY A 49 7.15 -1.84 5.38
CA GLY A 49 7.09 -2.21 3.98
C GLY A 49 7.89 -1.26 3.13
N GLN A 50 7.50 -1.16 1.86
CA GLN A 50 8.20 -0.33 0.89
C GLN A 50 7.22 0.28 -0.10
N PRO A 51 7.47 1.51 -0.57
CA PRO A 51 6.83 2.01 -1.77
C PRO A 51 7.42 1.29 -2.98
N LEU A 52 6.63 1.15 -4.03
CA LEU A 52 7.03 0.42 -5.23
C LEU A 52 7.05 1.35 -6.43
N GLU A 53 8.03 1.17 -7.31
CA GLU A 53 8.04 1.86 -8.59
C GLU A 53 6.94 1.31 -9.49
N ARG A 54 6.55 2.08 -10.50
CA ARG A 54 5.48 1.69 -11.41
C ARG A 54 5.90 0.67 -12.46
N SER A 55 7.19 0.55 -12.71
CA SER A 55 7.72 -0.40 -13.69
C SER A 55 7.89 -1.78 -13.08
N GLY A 56 7.83 -2.80 -13.90
CA GLY A 56 8.06 -4.17 -13.45
C GLY A 56 7.84 -5.18 -14.55
N LYS A 57 7.79 -6.43 -14.16
CA LYS A 57 7.57 -7.56 -15.06
C LYS A 57 6.49 -8.46 -14.47
N VAL A 58 5.77 -9.12 -15.35
CA VAL A 58 4.78 -10.12 -14.97
C VAL A 58 5.13 -11.43 -15.64
N VAL A 59 5.23 -12.50 -14.85
CA VAL A 59 5.45 -13.85 -15.37
C VAL A 59 4.12 -14.59 -15.26
N ARG A 60 3.61 -15.09 -16.39
CA ARG A 60 2.30 -15.70 -16.46
C ARG A 60 2.37 -17.15 -16.92
N THR A 61 1.45 -17.94 -16.40
CA THR A 61 1.09 -19.28 -16.84
C THR A 61 2.21 -20.30 -16.69
N LYS A 62 1.87 -21.56 -16.96
CA LYS A 62 2.85 -22.67 -16.94
C LYS A 62 3.93 -22.49 -17.99
N LYS A 63 3.67 -21.72 -19.05
CA LYS A 63 4.65 -21.41 -20.08
C LYS A 63 5.65 -20.38 -19.66
N LYS A 64 5.46 -19.77 -18.47
CA LYS A 64 6.35 -18.77 -17.88
C LYS A 64 6.60 -17.58 -18.80
N MET A 65 5.54 -17.11 -19.43
CA MET A 65 5.59 -15.94 -20.31
C MET A 65 5.86 -14.69 -19.48
N VAL A 66 6.86 -13.91 -19.91
CA VAL A 66 7.25 -12.66 -19.24
C VAL A 66 6.75 -11.48 -20.08
N THR A 67 6.01 -10.59 -19.45
CA THR A 67 5.54 -9.34 -20.07
C THR A 67 5.90 -8.18 -19.16
N ASP A 68 5.85 -6.97 -19.72
CA ASP A 68 6.02 -5.78 -18.89
C ASP A 68 4.84 -5.65 -17.94
N GLY A 69 5.11 -5.19 -16.74
CA GLY A 69 4.10 -4.99 -15.71
C GLY A 69 4.16 -3.60 -15.13
N PRO A 70 3.22 -3.29 -14.22
CA PRO A 70 2.14 -4.14 -13.73
C PRO A 70 1.08 -4.47 -14.79
N PHE A 71 0.04 -5.24 -14.38
CA PHE A 71 -1.02 -5.62 -15.31
C PHE A 71 -1.67 -4.39 -15.95
N THR A 72 -1.64 -4.31 -17.28
CA THR A 72 -2.15 -3.15 -18.02
C THR A 72 -3.68 -3.06 -17.99
N GLU A 73 -4.36 -4.17 -17.73
CA GLU A 73 -5.82 -4.22 -17.63
C GLU A 73 -6.34 -3.63 -16.31
N ALA A 74 -5.49 -3.50 -15.32
CA ALA A 74 -5.89 -2.98 -14.02
C ALA A 74 -6.02 -1.46 -14.07
N LYS A 75 -7.12 -0.94 -13.52
CA LYS A 75 -7.33 0.51 -13.41
C LYS A 75 -6.38 1.12 -12.38
N ASP A 76 -6.05 0.34 -11.35
CA ASP A 76 -5.12 0.76 -10.32
C ASP A 76 -3.99 -0.25 -10.18
N ILE A 77 -2.94 0.16 -9.54
CA ILE A 77 -1.78 -0.69 -9.27
C ILE A 77 -1.46 -0.65 -7.78
N VAL A 78 -0.76 -1.69 -7.33
CA VAL A 78 -0.21 -1.69 -5.97
C VAL A 78 1.02 -0.78 -5.97
N SER A 79 0.95 0.31 -5.23
CA SER A 79 2.01 1.30 -5.14
C SER A 79 2.90 1.13 -3.92
N GLY A 80 2.55 0.20 -3.04
CA GLY A 80 3.33 -0.09 -1.84
C GLY A 80 2.60 -1.04 -0.91
N PHE A 81 3.27 -1.44 0.16
CA PHE A 81 2.69 -2.34 1.14
C PHE A 81 3.22 -2.04 2.53
N MET A 82 2.49 -2.51 3.53
CA MET A 82 2.83 -2.36 4.94
C MET A 82 2.21 -3.52 5.70
N ILE A 83 2.81 -3.93 6.80
CA ILE A 83 2.23 -4.93 7.68
C ILE A 83 1.94 -4.30 9.03
N ILE A 84 0.69 -4.43 9.47
CA ILE A 84 0.25 -3.90 10.76
C ILE A 84 -0.32 -5.02 11.62
N GLN A 85 -0.49 -4.72 12.91
CA GLN A 85 -1.17 -5.57 13.85
C GLN A 85 -2.46 -4.90 14.30
N ALA A 86 -3.54 -5.65 14.35
CA ALA A 86 -4.82 -5.15 14.79
C ALA A 86 -5.62 -6.29 15.45
N ASN A 87 -6.64 -5.92 16.19
CA ASN A 87 -7.47 -6.91 16.89
C ASN A 87 -8.29 -7.76 15.90
N ASP A 88 -8.77 -7.15 14.83
CA ASP A 88 -9.56 -7.80 13.79
C ASP A 88 -9.53 -6.94 12.52
N ALA A 89 -10.21 -7.40 11.48
CA ALA A 89 -10.26 -6.68 10.20
C ALA A 89 -10.93 -5.32 10.34
N ALA A 90 -11.94 -5.18 11.18
CA ALA A 90 -12.60 -3.91 11.39
C ALA A 90 -11.66 -2.89 12.04
N HIS A 91 -10.87 -3.32 13.01
CA HIS A 91 -9.85 -2.47 13.64
C HIS A 91 -8.78 -2.07 12.62
N ALA A 92 -8.32 -3.02 11.80
CA ALA A 92 -7.36 -2.73 10.73
C ALA A 92 -7.91 -1.69 9.75
N ALA A 93 -9.20 -1.77 9.42
CA ALA A 93 -9.85 -0.80 8.55
C ALA A 93 -9.93 0.59 9.20
N GLU A 94 -10.22 0.67 10.48
CA GLU A 94 -10.24 1.95 11.20
C GLU A 94 -8.86 2.62 11.18
N LEU A 95 -7.80 1.85 11.40
CA LEU A 95 -6.43 2.39 11.35
C LEU A 95 -6.07 2.89 9.94
N ALA A 96 -6.58 2.22 8.91
CA ALA A 96 -6.31 2.59 7.52
C ALA A 96 -6.96 3.90 7.11
N LYS A 97 -8.01 4.34 7.81
CA LYS A 97 -8.71 5.59 7.47
C LYS A 97 -7.83 6.82 7.56
N GLY A 98 -6.74 6.75 8.32
CA GLY A 98 -5.77 7.84 8.40
C GLY A 98 -4.76 7.89 7.26
N CYS A 99 -4.79 6.93 6.35
CA CYS A 99 -3.80 6.85 5.28
C CYS A 99 -3.96 7.98 4.26
N PRO A 100 -2.87 8.71 3.95
CA PRO A 100 -2.94 9.82 3.00
C PRO A 100 -3.37 9.44 1.58
N ILE A 101 -3.24 8.17 1.20
CA ILE A 101 -3.66 7.72 -0.13
C ILE A 101 -5.16 7.93 -0.37
N LEU A 102 -5.94 7.99 0.71
CA LEU A 102 -7.39 8.20 0.66
C LEU A 102 -7.78 9.65 0.38
N GLU A 103 -6.85 10.59 0.50
CA GLU A 103 -7.11 12.00 0.15
C GLU A 103 -7.25 12.19 -1.35
N GLY A 104 -6.72 11.27 -2.15
CA GLY A 104 -6.91 11.23 -3.59
C GLY A 104 -7.86 10.10 -3.98
N GLU A 105 -7.58 9.45 -5.09
CA GLU A 105 -8.42 8.36 -5.61
C GLU A 105 -7.85 6.98 -5.28
N GLY A 106 -6.94 6.91 -4.33
CA GLY A 106 -6.36 5.65 -3.91
C GLY A 106 -7.21 4.89 -2.92
N SER A 107 -6.81 3.66 -2.67
CA SER A 107 -7.47 2.79 -1.70
C SER A 107 -6.44 1.97 -0.93
N VAL A 108 -6.88 1.44 0.19
CA VAL A 108 -6.08 0.50 0.98
C VAL A 108 -6.83 -0.83 0.97
N GLU A 109 -6.23 -1.82 0.34
CA GLU A 109 -6.74 -3.18 0.41
C GLU A 109 -6.17 -3.85 1.65
N ILE A 110 -7.02 -4.42 2.49
CA ILE A 110 -6.62 -4.97 3.77
C ILE A 110 -6.79 -6.48 3.71
N ARG A 111 -5.71 -7.23 3.90
CA ARG A 111 -5.75 -8.68 3.82
C ARG A 111 -5.16 -9.29 5.10
N PRO A 112 -5.89 -10.16 5.79
CA PRO A 112 -5.29 -10.91 6.91
C PRO A 112 -4.13 -11.74 6.41
N VAL A 113 -3.05 -11.74 7.17
CA VAL A 113 -1.91 -12.60 6.86
C VAL A 113 -2.25 -14.01 7.34
N MET A 114 -2.16 -14.98 6.43
CA MET A 114 -2.39 -16.36 6.76
C MET A 114 -1.25 -16.88 7.63
N GLN A 115 -1.59 -17.49 8.76
CA GLN A 115 -0.57 -18.12 9.59
C GLN A 115 -0.37 -19.55 9.13
N LEU A 116 0.86 -19.82 8.73
CA LEU A 116 1.23 -21.14 8.23
C LEU A 116 2.16 -21.80 9.24
N ASP A 117 1.90 -23.05 9.50
CA ASP A 117 2.55 -23.81 10.55
C ASP A 117 3.48 -24.85 9.91
N PHE A 118 4.57 -24.33 9.28
CA PHE A 118 5.59 -25.21 8.70
C PHE A 118 6.99 -24.73 8.87
#